data_a28c64055b127f7e9b3ed0c111c3896d
#
_entry.id   a28c64055b127f7e9b3ed0c111c3896d
#
_cell.length_a   1.000
_cell.length_b   1.000
_cell.length_c   1.000
_cell.angle_alpha   90.00
_cell.angle_beta   90.00
_cell.angle_gamma   90.00
#
_symmetry.space_group_name_H-M   'P 1'
#
loop_
_entity.id
_entity.type
_entity.pdbx_description
1 polymer ?
#
loop_
_entity_poly.entity_id
_entity_poly.type
_entity_poly.pdbx_seq_one_letter_code
_entity_poly.pdbx_strand_id
1 'polypeptide(L)'
;MIRIEMILRVFSLLFGIGYALAAPGAFALTIGLVAPQGGPYAVLGQQMRAGADAAAKQSGDTLVVIDEPCATATGAAIADKLVTAKVDAAIGFLCSESLDGLLAKLGPAGIPAVTLSVRWPTVMEDALKNQWPLFRLAPSTKAESEKLVDVIVSQWAGTAFALLDDGTIRSRELVEAIRASLEQRGMKPVFTDTYRPAQEQQIALVRRLKKTGATNVFIGGDRSDVSIIARDAKAENIPLTLMGGEAMRAVDRPVPLQDGVLAVITPDYARMPSAQKAVDALRIQGSAADGYALPAFASVQFLHAAAALNEPSLAEAISKTKAETVIGSLSFTDGHELSDNPFQLQEWRDGSFQPSRPLSE
;
A
#
# COMPACT_ATOMS: atom_id res chain seq x y z
N MET A 1 -83.39 -26.48 -43.37
CA MET A 1 -82.08 -26.97 -43.74
C MET A 1 -81.07 -25.97 -43.24
N ILE A 2 -80.59 -26.14 -42.06
CA ILE A 2 -79.57 -25.27 -41.43
C ILE A 2 -78.49 -26.20 -40.87
N ARG A 3 -77.31 -26.11 -41.42
CA ARG A 3 -76.10 -26.81 -40.91
C ARG A 3 -75.49 -25.99 -39.76
N ILE A 4 -75.32 -26.61 -38.62
CA ILE A 4 -74.62 -26.09 -37.48
C ILE A 4 -73.20 -26.64 -37.54
N GLU A 5 -72.19 -25.79 -37.81
CA GLU A 5 -70.78 -26.12 -37.62
C GLU A 5 -70.35 -25.77 -36.21
N MET A 6 -69.88 -26.80 -35.52
CA MET A 6 -69.41 -26.73 -34.14
C MET A 6 -67.91 -26.46 -34.17
N ILE A 7 -67.48 -25.26 -33.75
CA ILE A 7 -66.08 -24.85 -33.69
C ILE A 7 -65.53 -25.32 -32.36
N LEU A 8 -64.62 -26.33 -32.42
CA LEU A 8 -63.85 -26.81 -31.29
C LEU A 8 -62.73 -25.83 -30.99
N ARG A 9 -62.78 -25.06 -29.90
CA ARG A 9 -61.67 -24.26 -29.41
C ARG A 9 -60.83 -25.11 -28.50
N VAL A 10 -59.63 -25.49 -29.00
CA VAL A 10 -58.56 -26.11 -28.20
C VAL A 10 -57.85 -24.99 -27.39
N PHE A 11 -58.02 -24.99 -26.09
CA PHE A 11 -57.24 -24.15 -25.15
C PHE A 11 -55.90 -24.82 -24.89
N SER A 12 -54.82 -24.30 -25.53
CA SER A 12 -53.44 -24.68 -25.20
C SER A 12 -52.99 -23.90 -23.96
N LEU A 13 -52.96 -24.55 -22.79
CA LEU A 13 -52.28 -24.03 -21.62
C LEU A 13 -50.77 -24.15 -21.86
N LEU A 14 -50.10 -23.05 -22.16
CA LEU A 14 -48.66 -22.88 -22.11
C LEU A 14 -48.26 -22.73 -20.63
N PHE A 15 -47.78 -23.81 -20.03
CA PHE A 15 -47.08 -23.80 -18.76
C PHE A 15 -45.69 -23.13 -19.00
N GLY A 16 -45.60 -21.85 -18.75
CA GLY A 16 -44.34 -21.11 -18.72
C GLY A 16 -43.54 -21.53 -17.48
N ILE A 17 -42.58 -22.46 -17.63
CA ILE A 17 -41.58 -22.73 -16.63
C ILE A 17 -40.67 -21.49 -16.57
N GLY A 18 -40.97 -20.56 -15.62
CA GLY A 18 -40.07 -19.47 -15.30
C GLY A 18 -38.79 -20.06 -14.68
N TYR A 19 -37.74 -20.13 -15.46
CA TYR A 19 -36.39 -20.24 -14.90
C TYR A 19 -36.12 -18.98 -14.08
N ALA A 20 -36.31 -19.07 -12.77
CA ALA A 20 -35.74 -18.10 -11.84
C ALA A 20 -34.22 -18.24 -11.98
N LEU A 21 -33.59 -17.35 -12.73
CA LEU A 21 -32.17 -17.10 -12.65
C LEU A 21 -31.91 -16.72 -11.18
N ALA A 22 -31.48 -17.68 -10.37
CA ALA A 22 -30.90 -17.39 -9.07
C ALA A 22 -29.70 -16.44 -9.33
N ALA A 23 -29.87 -15.17 -9.02
CA ALA A 23 -28.73 -14.29 -8.93
C ALA A 23 -27.72 -14.95 -8.00
N PRO A 24 -26.43 -15.01 -8.35
CA PRO A 24 -25.42 -15.52 -7.43
C PRO A 24 -25.61 -14.76 -6.11
N GLY A 25 -25.89 -15.48 -5.04
CA GLY A 25 -26.08 -14.87 -3.72
C GLY A 25 -24.85 -14.05 -3.42
N ALA A 26 -25.01 -12.76 -3.23
CA ALA A 26 -23.94 -11.89 -2.76
C ALA A 26 -23.52 -12.46 -1.39
N PHE A 27 -22.33 -13.07 -1.33
CA PHE A 27 -21.74 -13.51 -0.07
C PHE A 27 -21.35 -12.27 0.72
N ALA A 28 -22.15 -11.89 1.71
CA ALA A 28 -21.79 -10.82 2.63
C ALA A 28 -20.76 -11.36 3.62
N LEU A 29 -19.57 -10.76 3.64
CA LEU A 29 -18.53 -11.09 4.63
C LEU A 29 -18.74 -10.31 5.92
N THR A 30 -18.33 -10.91 7.03
CA THR A 30 -18.10 -10.20 8.29
C THR A 30 -16.60 -9.93 8.42
N ILE A 31 -16.20 -8.69 8.26
CA ILE A 31 -14.79 -8.28 8.23
C ILE A 31 -14.43 -7.58 9.54
N GLY A 32 -13.43 -8.10 10.25
CA GLY A 32 -12.84 -7.46 11.42
C GLY A 32 -11.85 -6.37 11.00
N LEU A 33 -12.12 -5.11 11.33
CA LEU A 33 -11.15 -4.02 11.18
C LEU A 33 -10.42 -3.81 12.51
N VAL A 34 -9.13 -4.12 12.54
CA VAL A 34 -8.24 -3.86 13.68
C VAL A 34 -7.48 -2.56 13.42
N ALA A 35 -7.82 -1.52 14.15
CA ALA A 35 -7.27 -0.18 13.94
C ALA A 35 -7.32 0.66 15.22
N PRO A 36 -6.34 1.55 15.48
CA PRO A 36 -6.34 2.43 16.63
C PRO A 36 -7.57 3.34 16.66
N GLN A 37 -8.32 3.32 17.75
CA GLN A 37 -9.48 4.20 17.95
C GLN A 37 -9.16 5.41 18.82
N GLY A 38 -8.03 5.39 19.50
CA GLY A 38 -7.55 6.44 20.39
C GLY A 38 -6.03 6.60 20.34
N GLY A 39 -5.52 7.54 21.14
CA GLY A 39 -4.08 7.77 21.29
C GLY A 39 -3.43 8.45 20.06
N PRO A 40 -2.09 8.38 19.97
CA PRO A 40 -1.33 9.13 18.96
C PRO A 40 -1.59 8.68 17.51
N TYR A 41 -2.11 7.48 17.33
CA TYR A 41 -2.37 6.90 16.01
C TYR A 41 -3.85 6.93 15.60
N ALA A 42 -4.72 7.58 16.39
CA ALA A 42 -6.16 7.60 16.13
C ALA A 42 -6.54 8.12 14.73
N VAL A 43 -5.81 9.10 14.21
CA VAL A 43 -6.04 9.65 12.87
C VAL A 43 -5.84 8.57 11.80
N LEU A 44 -4.81 7.74 11.92
CA LEU A 44 -4.53 6.65 10.99
C LEU A 44 -5.61 5.55 11.08
N GLY A 45 -6.06 5.24 12.30
CA GLY A 45 -7.18 4.32 12.50
C GLY A 45 -8.50 4.84 11.92
N GLN A 46 -8.77 6.15 12.02
CA GLN A 46 -9.92 6.79 11.40
C GLN A 46 -9.87 6.69 9.87
N GLN A 47 -8.70 6.88 9.25
CA GLN A 47 -8.51 6.69 7.82
C GLN A 47 -8.83 5.24 7.40
N MET A 48 -8.29 4.24 8.11
CA MET A 48 -8.60 2.82 7.86
C MET A 48 -10.10 2.55 7.96
N ARG A 49 -10.73 3.06 9.02
CA ARG A 49 -12.15 2.88 9.26
C ARG A 49 -13.01 3.51 8.16
N ALA A 50 -12.70 4.75 7.76
CA ALA A 50 -13.45 5.44 6.72
C ALA A 50 -13.43 4.67 5.39
N GLY A 51 -12.26 4.18 4.99
CA GLY A 51 -12.11 3.40 3.76
C GLY A 51 -12.82 2.05 3.82
N ALA A 52 -12.60 1.29 4.89
CA ALA A 52 -13.23 -0.02 5.08
C ALA A 52 -14.76 0.07 5.17
N ASP A 53 -15.29 1.06 5.91
CA ASP A 53 -16.74 1.28 6.04
C ASP A 53 -17.39 1.67 4.69
N ALA A 54 -16.72 2.53 3.92
CA ALA A 54 -17.21 2.91 2.59
C ALA A 54 -17.27 1.70 1.64
N ALA A 55 -16.25 0.85 1.64
CA ALA A 55 -16.20 -0.35 0.80
C ALA A 55 -17.22 -1.40 1.27
N ALA A 56 -17.32 -1.68 2.57
CA ALA A 56 -18.25 -2.65 3.13
C ALA A 56 -19.71 -2.27 2.83
N LYS A 57 -20.06 -0.99 2.93
CA LYS A 57 -21.38 -0.50 2.51
C LYS A 57 -21.67 -0.72 1.03
N GLN A 58 -20.65 -0.61 0.20
CA GLN A 58 -20.80 -0.81 -1.25
C GLN A 58 -20.99 -2.28 -1.62
N SER A 59 -20.28 -3.19 -0.94
CA SER A 59 -20.36 -4.64 -1.17
C SER A 59 -21.48 -5.35 -0.40
N GLY A 60 -22.06 -4.68 0.61
CA GLY A 60 -23.05 -5.30 1.52
C GLY A 60 -22.40 -6.10 2.65
N ASP A 61 -21.09 -5.96 2.85
CA ASP A 61 -20.35 -6.63 3.91
C ASP A 61 -20.59 -5.97 5.27
N THR A 62 -20.38 -6.74 6.35
CA THR A 62 -20.46 -6.23 7.73
C THR A 62 -19.07 -5.92 8.26
N LEU A 63 -18.88 -4.70 8.78
CA LEU A 63 -17.62 -4.29 9.39
C LEU A 63 -17.71 -4.34 10.92
N VAL A 64 -16.83 -5.12 11.56
CA VAL A 64 -16.67 -5.19 13.02
C VAL A 64 -15.37 -4.46 13.38
N VAL A 65 -15.48 -3.32 14.05
CA VAL A 65 -14.31 -2.50 14.42
C VAL A 65 -13.78 -2.94 15.78
N ILE A 66 -12.48 -3.27 15.83
CA ILE A 66 -11.76 -3.69 17.03
C ILE A 66 -10.61 -2.71 17.26
N ASP A 67 -10.54 -2.16 18.50
CA ASP A 67 -9.49 -1.23 18.88
C ASP A 67 -8.11 -1.92 18.90
N GLU A 68 -7.14 -1.21 18.36
CA GLU A 68 -5.72 -1.59 18.31
C GLU A 68 -4.89 -0.63 19.21
N PRO A 69 -4.58 -1.02 20.43
CA PRO A 69 -3.88 -0.14 21.37
C PRO A 69 -2.41 0.15 20.98
N CYS A 70 -1.83 -0.57 20.02
CA CYS A 70 -0.42 -0.50 19.64
C CYS A 70 0.53 -0.69 20.84
N ALA A 71 0.21 -1.67 21.67
CA ALA A 71 0.97 -2.01 22.85
C ALA A 71 1.36 -3.49 22.84
N THR A 72 2.47 -3.82 23.49
CA THR A 72 2.92 -5.21 23.63
C THR A 72 1.88 -6.08 24.32
N ALA A 73 1.85 -7.37 23.97
CA ALA A 73 0.94 -8.38 24.55
C ALA A 73 -0.57 -8.14 24.34
N THR A 74 -0.97 -7.30 23.38
CA THR A 74 -2.39 -7.06 23.08
C THR A 74 -2.95 -8.00 22.01
N GLY A 75 -2.12 -8.61 21.19
CA GLY A 75 -2.53 -9.40 20.02
C GLY A 75 -3.46 -10.56 20.37
N ALA A 76 -3.19 -11.30 21.44
CA ALA A 76 -4.04 -12.41 21.87
C ALA A 76 -5.46 -11.96 22.23
N ALA A 77 -5.62 -10.82 22.91
CA ALA A 77 -6.94 -10.27 23.26
C ALA A 77 -7.70 -9.73 22.02
N ILE A 78 -6.97 -9.17 21.04
CA ILE A 78 -7.55 -8.76 19.75
C ILE A 78 -8.06 -10.00 19.01
N ALA A 79 -7.28 -11.09 18.96
CA ALA A 79 -7.69 -12.35 18.33
C ALA A 79 -8.96 -12.92 18.98
N ASP A 80 -9.06 -12.94 20.32
CA ASP A 80 -10.24 -13.42 21.03
C ASP A 80 -11.52 -12.64 20.65
N LYS A 81 -11.39 -11.33 20.47
CA LYS A 81 -12.51 -10.48 19.99
C LYS A 81 -12.91 -10.82 18.56
N LEU A 82 -11.94 -11.02 17.65
CA LEU A 82 -12.19 -11.41 16.25
C LEU A 82 -12.91 -12.77 16.17
N VAL A 83 -12.41 -13.77 16.89
CA VAL A 83 -13.01 -15.12 16.96
C VAL A 83 -14.42 -15.06 17.55
N THR A 84 -14.62 -14.31 18.65
CA THR A 84 -15.94 -14.14 19.28
C THR A 84 -16.93 -13.47 18.34
N ALA A 85 -16.47 -12.48 17.57
CA ALA A 85 -17.29 -11.79 16.56
C ALA A 85 -17.55 -12.64 15.30
N LYS A 86 -16.93 -13.82 15.20
CA LYS A 86 -17.06 -14.75 14.06
C LYS A 86 -16.77 -14.05 12.72
N VAL A 87 -15.68 -13.29 12.67
CA VAL A 87 -15.27 -12.62 11.43
C VAL A 87 -14.75 -13.65 10.43
N ASP A 88 -15.02 -13.43 9.15
CA ASP A 88 -14.50 -14.26 8.04
C ASP A 88 -13.04 -13.92 7.71
N ALA A 89 -12.66 -12.66 7.89
CA ALA A 89 -11.30 -12.15 7.72
C ALA A 89 -11.05 -10.95 8.63
N ALA A 90 -9.76 -10.64 8.88
CA ALA A 90 -9.34 -9.46 9.60
C ALA A 90 -8.44 -8.56 8.72
N ILE A 91 -8.66 -7.26 8.75
CA ILE A 91 -7.85 -6.26 8.04
C ILE A 91 -7.37 -5.16 8.98
N GLY A 92 -6.37 -4.39 8.57
CA GLY A 92 -5.86 -3.26 9.32
C GLY A 92 -4.46 -3.53 9.84
N PHE A 93 -4.31 -3.64 11.15
CA PHE A 93 -3.03 -3.90 11.83
C PHE A 93 -1.98 -2.83 11.50
N LEU A 94 -2.11 -1.69 12.17
CA LEU A 94 -1.17 -0.58 12.05
C LEU A 94 0.17 -0.92 12.69
N CYS A 95 0.15 -1.62 13.82
CA CYS A 95 1.29 -1.86 14.70
C CYS A 95 1.73 -3.32 14.70
N SER A 96 3.04 -3.55 14.60
CA SER A 96 3.62 -4.92 14.64
C SER A 96 3.32 -5.66 15.94
N GLU A 97 3.27 -4.93 17.07
CA GLU A 97 2.99 -5.44 18.41
C GLU A 97 1.62 -6.13 18.49
N SER A 98 0.67 -5.69 17.65
CA SER A 98 -0.67 -6.28 17.60
C SER A 98 -0.71 -7.64 16.92
N LEU A 99 0.27 -7.95 16.07
CA LEU A 99 0.39 -9.26 15.39
C LEU A 99 1.02 -10.32 16.30
N ASP A 100 1.79 -9.90 17.32
CA ASP A 100 2.37 -10.82 18.28
C ASP A 100 1.27 -11.50 19.12
N GLY A 101 1.29 -12.83 19.15
CA GLY A 101 0.27 -13.66 19.81
C GLY A 101 -1.10 -13.69 19.13
N LEU A 102 -1.38 -12.80 18.15
CA LEU A 102 -2.63 -12.79 17.39
C LEU A 102 -2.65 -13.93 16.37
N LEU A 103 -1.61 -14.03 15.54
CA LEU A 103 -1.58 -14.97 14.41
C LEU A 103 -1.64 -16.43 14.87
N ALA A 104 -1.05 -16.76 16.00
CA ALA A 104 -1.11 -18.09 16.61
C ALA A 104 -2.54 -18.52 17.01
N LYS A 105 -3.46 -17.57 17.21
CA LYS A 105 -4.88 -17.82 17.47
C LYS A 105 -5.74 -17.78 16.20
N LEU A 106 -5.48 -16.86 15.29
CA LEU A 106 -6.24 -16.74 14.04
C LEU A 106 -5.97 -17.91 13.08
N GLY A 107 -4.74 -18.40 13.00
CA GLY A 107 -4.37 -19.53 12.16
C GLY A 107 -5.27 -20.75 12.40
N PRO A 108 -5.33 -21.32 13.62
CA PRO A 108 -6.23 -22.45 13.94
C PRO A 108 -7.71 -22.14 13.76
N ALA A 109 -8.12 -20.88 13.90
CA ALA A 109 -9.49 -20.45 13.67
C ALA A 109 -9.85 -20.31 12.17
N GLY A 110 -8.87 -20.46 11.26
CA GLY A 110 -9.07 -20.31 9.82
C GLY A 110 -9.37 -18.89 9.37
N ILE A 111 -9.03 -17.86 10.18
CA ILE A 111 -9.31 -16.46 9.90
C ILE A 111 -8.07 -15.82 9.25
N PRO A 112 -8.08 -15.50 7.95
CA PRO A 112 -6.98 -14.79 7.32
C PRO A 112 -6.91 -13.34 7.78
N ALA A 113 -5.68 -12.83 7.87
CA ALA A 113 -5.38 -11.46 8.24
C ALA A 113 -4.68 -10.72 7.10
N VAL A 114 -5.05 -9.46 6.85
CA VAL A 114 -4.39 -8.59 5.87
C VAL A 114 -3.87 -7.34 6.58
N THR A 115 -2.54 -7.20 6.68
CA THR A 115 -1.94 -5.99 7.24
C THR A 115 -1.79 -4.89 6.18
N LEU A 116 -2.16 -3.67 6.56
CA LEU A 116 -2.07 -2.48 5.70
C LEU A 116 -0.79 -1.66 5.96
N SER A 117 -0.09 -1.91 7.06
CA SER A 117 1.01 -1.06 7.52
C SER A 117 2.28 -1.81 7.87
N VAL A 118 2.20 -3.01 8.44
CA VAL A 118 3.36 -3.71 8.98
C VAL A 118 4.29 -4.16 7.85
N ARG A 119 5.56 -3.67 7.87
CA ARG A 119 6.55 -3.89 6.80
C ARG A 119 7.72 -4.77 7.20
N TRP A 120 7.78 -5.23 8.45
CA TRP A 120 8.89 -6.04 8.96
C TRP A 120 8.95 -7.40 8.28
N PRO A 121 10.08 -7.79 7.67
CA PRO A 121 10.21 -9.08 6.98
C PRO A 121 9.96 -10.28 7.90
N THR A 122 10.48 -10.23 9.14
CA THR A 122 10.38 -11.31 10.11
C THR A 122 8.94 -11.71 10.44
N VAL A 123 8.00 -10.77 10.42
CA VAL A 123 6.58 -11.07 10.66
C VAL A 123 6.01 -11.98 9.58
N MET A 124 6.38 -11.73 8.31
CA MET A 124 5.94 -12.57 7.18
C MET A 124 6.67 -13.92 7.17
N GLU A 125 7.97 -13.93 7.47
CA GLU A 125 8.77 -15.16 7.59
C GLU A 125 8.20 -16.09 8.67
N ASP A 126 7.88 -15.56 9.85
CA ASP A 126 7.26 -16.31 10.93
C ASP A 126 5.86 -16.79 10.57
N ALA A 127 5.07 -15.96 9.89
CA ALA A 127 3.74 -16.34 9.42
C ALA A 127 3.81 -17.54 8.44
N LEU A 128 4.72 -17.49 7.47
CA LEU A 128 4.93 -18.58 6.50
C LEU A 128 5.43 -19.85 7.18
N LYS A 129 6.44 -19.73 8.06
CA LYS A 129 7.00 -20.86 8.81
C LYS A 129 5.94 -21.60 9.64
N ASN A 130 5.02 -20.86 10.24
CA ASN A 130 3.94 -21.41 11.08
C ASN A 130 2.63 -21.65 10.31
N GLN A 131 2.61 -21.43 8.99
CA GLN A 131 1.44 -21.57 8.13
C GLN A 131 0.25 -20.71 8.59
N TRP A 132 0.53 -19.52 9.14
CA TRP A 132 -0.50 -18.56 9.49
C TRP A 132 -0.94 -17.78 8.25
N PRO A 133 -2.26 -17.59 8.04
CA PRO A 133 -2.78 -16.92 6.86
C PRO A 133 -2.71 -15.38 7.00
N LEU A 134 -1.48 -14.85 7.08
CA LEU A 134 -1.20 -13.42 7.07
C LEU A 134 -0.79 -13.00 5.66
N PHE A 135 -1.45 -11.98 5.13
CA PHE A 135 -1.15 -11.34 3.86
C PHE A 135 -0.75 -9.88 4.08
N ARG A 136 0.19 -9.38 3.29
CA ARG A 136 0.68 -8.02 3.43
C ARG A 136 0.33 -7.16 2.21
N LEU A 137 -0.61 -6.22 2.39
CA LEU A 137 -0.94 -5.21 1.40
C LEU A 137 0.06 -4.04 1.43
N ALA A 138 0.67 -3.76 2.58
CA ALA A 138 1.72 -2.76 2.68
C ALA A 138 2.93 -3.15 1.81
N PRO A 139 3.47 -2.25 0.97
CA PRO A 139 4.70 -2.55 0.23
C PRO A 139 5.85 -2.84 1.19
N SER A 140 6.62 -3.90 0.92
CA SER A 140 7.76 -4.26 1.76
C SER A 140 8.92 -3.27 1.61
N THR A 141 9.81 -3.24 2.61
CA THR A 141 11.08 -2.47 2.52
C THR A 141 11.97 -3.00 1.39
N LYS A 142 11.89 -4.31 1.11
CA LYS A 142 12.58 -4.94 -0.02
C LYS A 142 12.07 -4.42 -1.35
N ALA A 143 10.75 -4.30 -1.53
CA ALA A 143 10.15 -3.75 -2.75
C ALA A 143 10.59 -2.30 -3.01
N GLU A 144 10.73 -1.47 -1.96
CA GLU A 144 11.26 -0.11 -2.07
C GLU A 144 12.72 -0.13 -2.57
N SER A 145 13.60 -0.90 -1.91
CA SER A 145 15.01 -0.95 -2.28
C SER A 145 15.24 -1.53 -3.68
N GLU A 146 14.52 -2.58 -4.07
CA GLU A 146 14.58 -3.16 -5.42
C GLU A 146 14.21 -2.13 -6.49
N LYS A 147 13.10 -1.40 -6.30
CA LYS A 147 12.69 -0.38 -7.26
C LYS A 147 13.67 0.77 -7.35
N LEU A 148 14.22 1.21 -6.21
CA LEU A 148 15.29 2.23 -6.19
C LEU A 148 16.52 1.78 -6.97
N VAL A 149 16.97 0.53 -6.77
CA VAL A 149 18.09 -0.03 -7.52
C VAL A 149 17.80 -0.07 -9.02
N ASP A 150 16.61 -0.52 -9.43
CA ASP A 150 16.23 -0.59 -10.85
C ASP A 150 16.20 0.81 -11.49
N VAL A 151 15.68 1.80 -10.76
CA VAL A 151 15.70 3.20 -11.22
C VAL A 151 17.12 3.73 -11.33
N ILE A 152 17.96 3.51 -10.32
CA ILE A 152 19.37 3.97 -10.36
C ILE A 152 20.12 3.31 -11.52
N VAL A 153 19.95 2.01 -11.71
CA VAL A 153 20.59 1.28 -12.83
C VAL A 153 20.12 1.83 -14.18
N SER A 154 18.82 2.08 -14.33
CA SER A 154 18.27 2.54 -15.61
C SER A 154 18.57 4.02 -15.91
N GLN A 155 18.59 4.88 -14.87
CA GLN A 155 18.67 6.34 -15.06
C GLN A 155 20.08 6.90 -14.86
N TRP A 156 20.91 6.23 -14.06
CA TRP A 156 22.22 6.75 -13.64
C TRP A 156 23.41 5.91 -14.13
N ALA A 157 23.16 4.93 -15.02
CA ALA A 157 24.26 4.18 -15.64
C ALA A 157 25.27 5.11 -16.31
N GLY A 158 26.55 4.92 -15.98
CA GLY A 158 27.65 5.75 -16.54
C GLY A 158 27.78 7.15 -15.93
N THR A 159 26.96 7.52 -14.94
CA THR A 159 27.07 8.82 -14.25
C THR A 159 27.65 8.67 -12.85
N ALA A 160 28.29 9.73 -12.34
CA ALA A 160 28.81 9.75 -10.98
C ALA A 160 27.65 10.01 -9.98
N PHE A 161 27.41 9.07 -9.06
CA PHE A 161 26.32 9.19 -8.10
C PHE A 161 26.81 9.01 -6.66
N ALA A 162 26.04 9.57 -5.73
CA ALA A 162 26.24 9.45 -4.28
C ALA A 162 25.03 8.84 -3.59
N LEU A 163 25.28 8.18 -2.44
CA LEU A 163 24.26 7.66 -1.55
C LEU A 163 24.40 8.31 -0.18
N LEU A 164 23.32 8.86 0.35
CA LEU A 164 23.30 9.56 1.64
C LEU A 164 22.25 8.96 2.56
N ASP A 165 22.61 8.75 3.83
CA ASP A 165 21.67 8.43 4.90
C ASP A 165 21.60 9.53 5.96
N ASP A 166 20.49 9.60 6.71
CA ASP A 166 20.25 10.58 7.78
C ASP A 166 20.67 10.10 9.16
N GLY A 167 21.33 8.95 9.24
CA GLY A 167 21.78 8.34 10.48
C GLY A 167 20.73 7.52 11.23
N THR A 168 19.46 7.53 10.81
CA THR A 168 18.43 6.61 11.35
C THR A 168 18.69 5.18 10.92
N ILE A 169 18.21 4.21 11.70
CA ILE A 169 18.35 2.78 11.37
C ILE A 169 17.73 2.50 10.00
N ARG A 170 16.50 2.96 9.78
CA ARG A 170 15.79 2.74 8.52
C ARG A 170 16.54 3.28 7.30
N SER A 171 17.04 4.51 7.40
CA SER A 171 17.77 5.14 6.29
C SER A 171 19.07 4.40 5.97
N ARG A 172 19.82 4.00 7.01
CA ARG A 172 21.05 3.22 6.85
C ARG A 172 20.80 1.86 6.22
N GLU A 173 19.80 1.13 6.70
CA GLU A 173 19.42 -0.16 6.11
C GLU A 173 19.01 -0.04 4.65
N LEU A 174 18.23 0.98 4.30
CA LEU A 174 17.81 1.23 2.92
C LEU A 174 19.01 1.57 2.02
N VAL A 175 19.86 2.51 2.44
CA VAL A 175 21.05 2.93 1.67
C VAL A 175 22.02 1.78 1.52
N GLU A 176 22.23 0.96 2.56
CA GLU A 176 23.11 -0.21 2.51
C GLU A 176 22.56 -1.29 1.57
N ALA A 177 21.26 -1.57 1.60
CA ALA A 177 20.62 -2.52 0.69
C ALA A 177 20.77 -2.09 -0.77
N ILE A 178 20.58 -0.79 -1.05
CA ILE A 178 20.78 -0.21 -2.38
C ILE A 178 22.25 -0.34 -2.78
N ARG A 179 23.20 0.08 -1.92
CA ARG A 179 24.63 0.03 -2.19
C ARG A 179 25.08 -1.39 -2.53
N ALA A 180 24.73 -2.37 -1.68
CA ALA A 180 25.12 -3.76 -1.88
C ALA A 180 24.59 -4.34 -3.20
N SER A 181 23.33 -4.04 -3.55
CA SER A 181 22.71 -4.49 -4.80
C SER A 181 23.32 -3.81 -6.04
N LEU A 182 23.66 -2.53 -5.96
CA LEU A 182 24.34 -1.80 -7.06
C LEU A 182 25.76 -2.32 -7.28
N GLU A 183 26.52 -2.59 -6.19
CA GLU A 183 27.88 -3.14 -6.28
C GLU A 183 27.89 -4.52 -6.93
N GLN A 184 26.90 -5.37 -6.64
CA GLN A 184 26.73 -6.66 -7.32
C GLN A 184 26.48 -6.51 -8.83
N ARG A 185 25.88 -5.38 -9.25
CA ARG A 185 25.65 -5.03 -10.66
C ARG A 185 26.80 -4.21 -11.28
N GLY A 186 27.93 -4.09 -10.57
CA GLY A 186 29.12 -3.37 -11.05
C GLY A 186 29.05 -1.86 -10.95
N MET A 187 28.04 -1.29 -10.29
CA MET A 187 27.88 0.14 -10.07
C MET A 187 28.33 0.52 -8.66
N LYS A 188 29.26 1.48 -8.57
CA LYS A 188 29.77 1.95 -7.27
C LYS A 188 29.50 3.43 -7.10
N PRO A 189 28.99 3.88 -5.94
CA PRO A 189 28.86 5.30 -5.65
C PRO A 189 30.25 5.93 -5.54
N VAL A 190 30.40 7.16 -6.04
CA VAL A 190 31.63 7.94 -5.88
C VAL A 190 31.74 8.55 -4.48
N PHE A 191 30.62 8.58 -3.75
CA PHE A 191 30.55 9.12 -2.40
C PHE A 191 29.40 8.47 -1.63
N THR A 192 29.65 8.11 -0.37
CA THR A 192 28.63 7.67 0.60
C THR A 192 28.90 8.42 1.90
N ASP A 193 27.87 8.99 2.49
CA ASP A 193 27.99 9.78 3.72
C ASP A 193 26.71 9.69 4.56
N THR A 194 26.87 9.88 5.87
CA THR A 194 25.76 10.10 6.80
C THR A 194 25.70 11.59 7.10
N TYR A 195 24.59 12.24 6.76
CA TYR A 195 24.42 13.66 7.09
C TYR A 195 23.64 13.81 8.42
N ARG A 196 23.72 14.98 9.02
CA ARG A 196 22.94 15.32 10.19
C ARG A 196 21.58 15.86 9.75
N PRO A 197 20.45 15.18 10.10
CA PRO A 197 19.12 15.64 9.72
C PRO A 197 18.67 16.90 10.50
N ALA A 198 17.56 17.49 10.06
CA ALA A 198 16.89 18.62 10.68
C ALA A 198 17.79 19.87 10.88
N GLN A 199 18.77 20.07 10.01
CA GLN A 199 19.60 21.28 10.01
C GLN A 199 18.93 22.38 9.17
N GLU A 200 19.10 23.64 9.58
CA GLU A 200 18.62 24.79 8.79
C GLU A 200 19.35 24.93 7.43
N GLN A 201 20.52 24.35 7.29
CA GLN A 201 21.33 24.38 6.07
C GLN A 201 22.24 23.16 5.94
N GLN A 202 22.49 22.74 4.70
CA GLN A 202 23.36 21.61 4.33
C GLN A 202 24.48 22.01 3.35
N ILE A 203 24.93 23.27 3.40
CA ILE A 203 25.94 23.84 2.48
C ILE A 203 27.24 23.02 2.49
N ALA A 204 27.71 22.62 3.67
CA ALA A 204 28.91 21.80 3.80
C ALA A 204 28.80 20.43 3.10
N LEU A 205 27.63 19.80 3.19
CA LEU A 205 27.33 18.54 2.49
C LEU A 205 27.33 18.76 0.96
N VAL A 206 26.62 19.78 0.50
CA VAL A 206 26.53 20.13 -0.93
C VAL A 206 27.92 20.39 -1.54
N ARG A 207 28.79 21.08 -0.81
CA ARG A 207 30.19 21.33 -1.27
C ARG A 207 31.02 20.03 -1.27
N ARG A 208 30.78 19.08 -0.33
CA ARG A 208 31.44 17.76 -0.40
C ARG A 208 30.99 16.98 -1.63
N LEU A 209 29.69 16.96 -1.93
CA LEU A 209 29.17 16.33 -3.15
C LEU A 209 29.79 16.86 -4.41
N LYS A 210 29.91 18.19 -4.54
CA LYS A 210 30.60 18.81 -5.66
C LYS A 210 32.05 18.34 -5.77
N LYS A 211 32.76 18.28 -4.65
CA LYS A 211 34.18 17.86 -4.61
C LYS A 211 34.41 16.44 -5.08
N THR A 212 33.43 15.53 -4.84
CA THR A 212 33.50 14.13 -5.28
C THR A 212 33.08 13.93 -6.72
N GLY A 213 32.55 14.95 -7.37
CA GLY A 213 32.05 14.91 -8.75
C GLY A 213 30.70 14.24 -8.89
N ALA A 214 29.98 13.96 -7.79
CA ALA A 214 28.64 13.39 -7.84
C ALA A 214 27.68 14.38 -8.52
N THR A 215 26.93 13.89 -9.52
CA THR A 215 25.88 14.65 -10.21
C THR A 215 24.48 14.17 -9.83
N ASN A 216 24.37 12.92 -9.41
CA ASN A 216 23.14 12.30 -8.97
C ASN A 216 23.27 11.87 -7.51
N VAL A 217 22.25 12.08 -6.69
CA VAL A 217 22.32 11.81 -5.26
C VAL A 217 21.03 11.17 -4.79
N PHE A 218 21.13 9.94 -4.29
CA PHE A 218 20.05 9.33 -3.52
C PHE A 218 20.18 9.74 -2.06
N ILE A 219 19.05 10.14 -1.46
CA ILE A 219 18.96 10.59 -0.06
C ILE A 219 17.91 9.73 0.64
N GLY A 220 18.34 8.89 1.58
CA GLY A 220 17.48 8.00 2.36
C GLY A 220 16.73 8.70 3.50
N GLY A 221 16.79 10.04 3.59
CA GLY A 221 16.18 10.82 4.66
C GLY A 221 14.82 11.41 4.31
N ASP A 222 14.37 12.30 5.19
CA ASP A 222 13.06 12.94 5.08
C ASP A 222 12.98 13.97 3.97
N ARG A 223 11.77 14.22 3.49
CA ARG A 223 11.46 15.23 2.48
C ARG A 223 11.96 16.63 2.87
N SER A 224 11.84 17.01 4.15
CA SER A 224 12.31 18.31 4.65
C SER A 224 13.82 18.50 4.46
N ASP A 225 14.61 17.46 4.73
CA ASP A 225 16.07 17.50 4.54
C ASP A 225 16.43 17.55 3.06
N VAL A 226 15.74 16.77 2.22
CA VAL A 226 15.92 16.83 0.75
C VAL A 226 15.62 18.24 0.23
N SER A 227 14.57 18.89 0.73
CA SER A 227 14.21 20.26 0.35
C SER A 227 15.31 21.27 0.70
N ILE A 228 15.93 21.12 1.88
CA ILE A 228 17.04 21.96 2.32
C ILE A 228 18.28 21.71 1.45
N ILE A 229 18.62 20.45 1.19
CA ILE A 229 19.76 20.09 0.32
C ILE A 229 19.55 20.65 -1.09
N ALA A 230 18.33 20.53 -1.65
CA ALA A 230 17.98 21.07 -2.96
C ALA A 230 18.14 22.60 -3.01
N ARG A 231 17.62 23.31 -2.00
CA ARG A 231 17.75 24.76 -1.87
C ARG A 231 19.22 25.19 -1.82
N ASP A 232 20.01 24.52 -0.99
CA ASP A 232 21.39 24.88 -0.76
C ASP A 232 22.28 24.55 -1.99
N ALA A 233 22.00 23.44 -2.70
CA ALA A 233 22.64 23.12 -3.96
C ALA A 233 22.38 24.20 -5.01
N LYS A 234 21.12 24.65 -5.12
CA LYS A 234 20.77 25.75 -6.03
C LYS A 234 21.47 27.08 -5.66
N ALA A 235 21.49 27.42 -4.37
CA ALA A 235 22.15 28.65 -3.89
C ALA A 235 23.67 28.65 -4.15
N GLU A 236 24.33 27.48 -4.08
CA GLU A 236 25.75 27.30 -4.36
C GLU A 236 26.04 27.09 -5.87
N ASN A 237 25.02 27.15 -6.74
CA ASN A 237 25.12 26.84 -8.17
C ASN A 237 25.77 25.48 -8.46
N ILE A 238 25.38 24.47 -7.71
CA ILE A 238 25.83 23.08 -7.86
C ILE A 238 24.65 22.26 -8.44
N PRO A 239 24.72 21.91 -9.73
CA PRO A 239 23.66 21.14 -10.36
C PRO A 239 23.67 19.70 -9.83
N LEU A 240 22.64 19.30 -9.10
CA LEU A 240 22.43 17.94 -8.57
C LEU A 240 21.04 17.44 -8.97
N THR A 241 20.98 16.21 -9.47
CA THR A 241 19.73 15.46 -9.55
C THR A 241 19.54 14.74 -8.22
N LEU A 242 18.53 15.14 -7.46
CA LEU A 242 18.22 14.57 -6.16
C LEU A 242 17.08 13.56 -6.27
N MET A 243 17.18 12.44 -5.57
CA MET A 243 16.14 11.41 -5.50
C MET A 243 16.01 10.91 -4.07
N GLY A 244 14.76 10.80 -3.60
CA GLY A 244 14.43 10.18 -2.33
C GLY A 244 13.61 8.89 -2.47
N GLY A 245 13.34 8.23 -1.35
CA GLY A 245 12.46 7.07 -1.24
C GLY A 245 11.06 7.44 -0.75
N GLU A 246 10.33 6.48 -0.17
CA GLU A 246 8.95 6.64 0.32
C GLU A 246 8.80 7.76 1.36
N ALA A 247 9.83 8.07 2.13
CA ALA A 247 9.82 9.20 3.09
C ALA A 247 9.51 10.55 2.43
N MET A 248 9.69 10.68 1.11
CA MET A 248 9.33 11.87 0.34
C MET A 248 7.83 12.18 0.30
N ARG A 249 6.97 11.26 0.73
CA ARG A 249 5.53 11.51 0.86
C ARG A 249 5.14 12.35 2.08
N ALA A 250 6.08 12.56 3.01
CA ALA A 250 5.86 13.43 4.16
C ALA A 250 5.53 14.87 3.75
N VAL A 251 4.90 15.63 4.64
CA VAL A 251 4.55 17.04 4.38
C VAL A 251 5.81 17.90 4.45
N ASP A 252 5.98 18.84 3.49
CA ASP A 252 7.06 19.82 3.50
C ASP A 252 6.96 20.77 4.68
N ARG A 253 8.05 20.88 5.41
CA ARG A 253 8.23 21.92 6.43
C ARG A 253 9.70 22.06 6.78
N PRO A 254 10.24 23.27 6.91
CA PRO A 254 9.67 24.60 6.57
C PRO A 254 9.93 25.02 5.11
N VAL A 255 10.77 24.29 4.36
CA VAL A 255 11.21 24.62 3.01
C VAL A 255 10.42 23.78 2.00
N PRO A 256 9.77 24.41 1.00
CA PRO A 256 9.07 23.67 -0.04
C PRO A 256 10.05 22.89 -0.93
N LEU A 257 9.61 21.71 -1.39
CA LEU A 257 10.37 20.91 -2.34
C LEU A 257 10.46 21.63 -3.68
N GLN A 258 11.61 21.54 -4.32
CA GLN A 258 11.85 22.19 -5.62
C GLN A 258 11.44 21.26 -6.77
N ASP A 259 10.98 21.87 -7.87
CA ASP A 259 10.70 21.14 -9.09
C ASP A 259 11.95 20.42 -9.63
N GLY A 260 11.76 19.21 -10.16
CA GLY A 260 12.80 18.35 -10.67
C GLY A 260 13.38 17.36 -9.63
N VAL A 261 12.99 17.46 -8.35
CA VAL A 261 13.37 16.44 -7.36
C VAL A 261 12.59 15.16 -7.64
N LEU A 262 13.33 14.06 -7.72
CA LEU A 262 12.80 12.73 -7.98
C LEU A 262 12.45 12.00 -6.69
N ALA A 263 11.52 11.06 -6.76
CA ALA A 263 11.21 10.13 -5.68
C ALA A 263 10.75 8.78 -6.22
N VAL A 264 11.18 7.70 -5.57
CA VAL A 264 10.62 6.38 -5.79
C VAL A 264 9.63 6.12 -4.66
N ILE A 265 8.35 6.31 -4.97
CA ILE A 265 7.24 6.31 -4.01
C ILE A 265 6.04 5.56 -4.57
N THR A 266 5.10 5.17 -3.71
CA THR A 266 3.80 4.65 -4.15
C THR A 266 3.00 5.74 -4.87
N PRO A 267 2.10 5.39 -5.79
CA PRO A 267 1.22 6.37 -6.44
C PRO A 267 0.38 7.16 -5.44
N ASP A 268 -0.04 8.35 -5.82
CA ASP A 268 -1.15 9.01 -5.18
C ASP A 268 -2.44 8.32 -5.62
N TYR A 269 -2.87 7.33 -4.83
CA TYR A 269 -4.04 6.52 -5.16
C TYR A 269 -5.32 7.36 -5.37
N ALA A 270 -5.46 8.48 -4.65
CA ALA A 270 -6.63 9.35 -4.80
C ALA A 270 -6.75 9.99 -6.19
N ARG A 271 -5.63 10.07 -6.94
CA ARG A 271 -5.61 10.57 -8.32
C ARG A 271 -5.83 9.50 -9.38
N MET A 272 -5.85 8.23 -8.99
CA MET A 272 -6.07 7.14 -9.94
C MET A 272 -7.52 7.13 -10.46
N PRO A 273 -7.75 6.87 -11.75
CA PRO A 273 -9.11 6.76 -12.29
C PRO A 273 -9.95 5.69 -11.58
N SER A 274 -9.33 4.59 -11.15
CA SER A 274 -9.97 3.50 -10.38
C SER A 274 -10.49 3.95 -9.02
N ALA A 275 -9.90 4.98 -8.42
CA ALA A 275 -10.24 5.45 -7.08
C ALA A 275 -11.37 6.50 -7.05
N GLN A 276 -11.73 7.12 -8.18
CA GLN A 276 -12.59 8.31 -8.17
C GLN A 276 -13.95 8.09 -7.49
N LYS A 277 -14.59 6.95 -7.70
CA LYS A 277 -15.86 6.62 -7.03
C LYS A 277 -15.70 6.46 -5.53
N ALA A 278 -14.58 5.88 -5.07
CA ALA A 278 -14.29 5.74 -3.65
C ALA A 278 -13.95 7.09 -3.01
N VAL A 279 -13.18 7.93 -3.71
CA VAL A 279 -12.88 9.32 -3.29
C VAL A 279 -14.18 10.11 -3.09
N ASP A 280 -15.12 10.02 -4.03
CA ASP A 280 -16.42 10.68 -3.92
C ASP A 280 -17.25 10.12 -2.75
N ALA A 281 -17.26 8.80 -2.56
CA ALA A 281 -17.96 8.17 -1.43
C ALA A 281 -17.39 8.62 -0.07
N LEU A 282 -16.06 8.66 0.06
CA LEU A 282 -15.38 9.16 1.26
C LEU A 282 -15.71 10.64 1.50
N ARG A 283 -15.69 11.48 0.46
CA ARG A 283 -16.03 12.90 0.56
C ARG A 283 -17.47 13.13 1.03
N ILE A 284 -18.43 12.34 0.53
CA ILE A 284 -19.83 12.39 0.97
C ILE A 284 -19.95 12.03 2.46
N GLN A 285 -19.10 11.15 2.97
CA GLN A 285 -19.04 10.81 4.39
C GLN A 285 -18.24 11.81 5.24
N GLY A 286 -17.74 12.90 4.65
CA GLY A 286 -16.90 13.89 5.32
C GLY A 286 -15.48 13.43 5.62
N SER A 287 -14.99 12.42 4.90
CA SER A 287 -13.64 11.84 5.08
C SER A 287 -12.74 12.16 3.88
N ALA A 288 -11.45 12.37 4.13
CA ALA A 288 -10.46 12.50 3.07
C ALA A 288 -10.00 11.13 2.57
N ALA A 289 -9.68 11.05 1.27
CA ALA A 289 -9.13 9.85 0.64
C ALA A 289 -7.60 9.84 0.74
N ASP A 290 -7.06 9.99 1.94
CA ASP A 290 -5.62 10.03 2.20
C ASP A 290 -5.15 8.89 3.11
N GLY A 291 -3.84 8.75 3.27
CA GLY A 291 -3.22 7.76 4.13
C GLY A 291 -3.75 6.34 3.88
N TYR A 292 -4.33 5.73 4.91
CA TYR A 292 -4.82 4.35 4.86
C TYR A 292 -6.26 4.19 4.35
N ALA A 293 -6.95 5.26 3.97
CA ALA A 293 -8.35 5.17 3.54
C ALA A 293 -8.52 4.29 2.29
N LEU A 294 -7.80 4.58 1.22
CA LEU A 294 -7.90 3.80 -0.02
C LEU A 294 -7.28 2.39 0.09
N PRO A 295 -6.15 2.15 0.76
CA PRO A 295 -5.68 0.79 1.06
C PRO A 295 -6.69 -0.05 1.84
N ALA A 296 -7.37 0.51 2.85
CA ALA A 296 -8.42 -0.20 3.59
C ALA A 296 -9.66 -0.48 2.73
N PHE A 297 -10.06 0.48 1.89
CA PHE A 297 -11.12 0.27 0.90
C PHE A 297 -10.76 -0.89 -0.05
N ALA A 298 -9.55 -0.88 -0.62
CA ALA A 298 -9.08 -1.89 -1.54
C ALA A 298 -9.01 -3.28 -0.91
N SER A 299 -8.62 -3.38 0.37
CA SER A 299 -8.58 -4.69 1.05
C SER A 299 -9.96 -5.31 1.21
N VAL A 300 -11.00 -4.51 1.51
CA VAL A 300 -12.39 -5.00 1.54
C VAL A 300 -12.84 -5.46 0.16
N GLN A 301 -12.59 -4.65 -0.89
CA GLN A 301 -12.91 -5.05 -2.27
C GLN A 301 -12.23 -6.35 -2.66
N PHE A 302 -10.95 -6.50 -2.31
CA PHE A 302 -10.16 -7.68 -2.61
C PHE A 302 -10.70 -8.92 -1.89
N LEU A 303 -11.01 -8.82 -0.60
CA LEU A 303 -11.61 -9.92 0.18
C LEU A 303 -12.97 -10.34 -0.38
N HIS A 304 -13.81 -9.37 -0.75
CA HIS A 304 -15.10 -9.65 -1.37
C HIS A 304 -14.94 -10.39 -2.72
N ALA A 305 -13.98 -9.97 -3.55
CA ALA A 305 -13.66 -10.66 -4.79
C ALA A 305 -13.09 -12.06 -4.57
N ALA A 306 -12.26 -12.25 -3.53
CA ALA A 306 -11.72 -13.54 -3.15
C ALA A 306 -12.82 -14.51 -2.71
N ALA A 307 -13.76 -14.06 -1.89
CA ALA A 307 -14.88 -14.88 -1.44
C ALA A 307 -15.76 -15.42 -2.59
N ALA A 308 -15.83 -14.67 -3.70
CA ALA A 308 -16.58 -15.08 -4.89
C ALA A 308 -15.97 -16.29 -5.62
N LEU A 309 -14.70 -16.65 -5.36
CA LEU A 309 -14.04 -17.82 -5.96
C LEU A 309 -14.54 -19.15 -5.39
N ASN A 310 -15.24 -19.12 -4.24
CA ASN A 310 -15.81 -20.32 -3.59
C ASN A 310 -14.79 -21.44 -3.34
N GLU A 311 -13.57 -21.08 -2.92
CA GLU A 311 -12.50 -22.01 -2.54
C GLU A 311 -12.79 -22.64 -1.15
N PRO A 312 -12.12 -23.74 -0.79
CA PRO A 312 -12.33 -24.43 0.49
C PRO A 312 -12.12 -23.54 1.72
N SER A 313 -11.26 -22.54 1.62
CA SER A 313 -11.06 -21.52 2.65
C SER A 313 -10.85 -20.14 2.02
N LEU A 314 -11.18 -19.08 2.77
CA LEU A 314 -10.95 -17.72 2.31
C LEU A 314 -9.44 -17.43 2.17
N ALA A 315 -8.57 -18.06 2.97
CA ALA A 315 -7.11 -17.93 2.82
C ALA A 315 -6.62 -18.48 1.48
N GLU A 316 -7.13 -19.64 1.04
CA GLU A 316 -6.83 -20.18 -0.29
C GLU A 316 -7.38 -19.29 -1.41
N ALA A 317 -8.58 -18.77 -1.22
CA ALA A 317 -9.19 -17.84 -2.17
C ALA A 317 -8.34 -16.57 -2.33
N ILE A 318 -7.86 -15.97 -1.23
CA ILE A 318 -6.95 -14.81 -1.25
C ILE A 318 -5.68 -15.12 -2.06
N SER A 319 -5.05 -16.27 -1.84
CA SER A 319 -3.81 -16.67 -2.54
C SER A 319 -3.99 -16.84 -4.04
N LYS A 320 -5.20 -17.16 -4.51
CA LYS A 320 -5.52 -17.39 -5.93
C LYS A 320 -6.16 -16.17 -6.61
N THR A 321 -6.55 -15.17 -5.84
CA THR A 321 -7.27 -14.00 -6.36
C THR A 321 -6.33 -13.01 -7.04
N LYS A 322 -6.76 -12.55 -8.20
CA LYS A 322 -6.29 -11.31 -8.82
C LYS A 322 -7.51 -10.42 -9.06
N ALA A 323 -7.54 -9.25 -8.46
CA ALA A 323 -8.68 -8.34 -8.52
C ALA A 323 -8.27 -6.91 -8.81
N GLU A 324 -9.07 -6.22 -9.64
CA GLU A 324 -8.95 -4.78 -9.83
C GLU A 324 -9.60 -4.07 -8.65
N THR A 325 -8.86 -3.14 -8.05
CA THR A 325 -9.28 -2.39 -6.88
C THR A 325 -9.10 -0.89 -7.08
N VAL A 326 -9.51 -0.11 -6.10
CA VAL A 326 -9.31 1.37 -6.12
C VAL A 326 -7.83 1.77 -6.14
N ILE A 327 -6.92 0.91 -5.72
CA ILE A 327 -5.46 1.17 -5.74
C ILE A 327 -4.74 0.42 -6.88
N GLY A 328 -5.49 -0.13 -7.83
CA GLY A 328 -4.99 -0.91 -8.96
C GLY A 328 -5.22 -2.41 -8.79
N SER A 329 -4.60 -3.20 -9.66
CA SER A 329 -4.65 -4.66 -9.61
C SER A 329 -3.92 -5.18 -8.39
N LEU A 330 -4.56 -6.07 -7.64
CA LEU A 330 -3.99 -6.74 -6.46
C LEU A 330 -3.95 -8.24 -6.65
N SER A 331 -2.84 -8.84 -6.28
CA SER A 331 -2.66 -10.28 -6.10
C SER A 331 -1.50 -10.51 -5.14
N PHE A 332 -1.43 -11.70 -4.57
CA PHE A 332 -0.35 -12.06 -3.65
C PHE A 332 0.50 -13.20 -4.22
N THR A 333 1.78 -13.18 -3.90
CA THR A 333 2.72 -14.28 -4.17
C THR A 333 2.52 -15.43 -3.18
N ASP A 334 3.20 -16.56 -3.40
CA ASP A 334 3.26 -17.66 -2.42
C ASP A 334 3.86 -17.22 -1.06
N GLY A 335 4.61 -16.13 -1.05
CA GLY A 335 5.11 -15.48 0.17
C GLY A 335 4.11 -14.54 0.84
N HIS A 336 2.85 -14.51 0.39
CA HIS A 336 1.78 -13.65 0.88
C HIS A 336 2.09 -12.15 0.81
N GLU A 337 3.01 -11.77 -0.08
CA GLU A 337 3.38 -10.40 -0.40
C GLU A 337 2.70 -9.96 -1.70
N LEU A 338 2.56 -8.66 -1.92
CA LEU A 338 2.08 -8.14 -3.21
C LEU A 338 2.91 -8.70 -4.37
N SER A 339 2.23 -9.20 -5.40
CA SER A 339 2.88 -9.71 -6.60
C SER A 339 3.53 -8.61 -7.43
N ASP A 340 2.87 -7.47 -7.51
CA ASP A 340 3.38 -6.30 -8.24
C ASP A 340 4.02 -5.30 -7.29
N ASN A 341 5.18 -4.76 -7.67
CA ASN A 341 5.83 -3.70 -6.91
C ASN A 341 5.12 -2.36 -7.15
N PRO A 342 4.46 -1.76 -6.16
CA PRO A 342 3.69 -0.53 -6.37
C PRO A 342 4.54 0.72 -6.44
N PHE A 343 5.83 0.65 -6.11
CA PHE A 343 6.72 1.82 -6.17
C PHE A 343 6.97 2.26 -7.61
N GLN A 344 6.96 3.58 -7.84
CA GLN A 344 7.16 4.19 -9.14
C GLN A 344 8.08 5.39 -9.02
N LEU A 345 8.89 5.64 -10.08
CA LEU A 345 9.65 6.87 -10.18
C LEU A 345 8.70 8.03 -10.50
N GLN A 346 8.73 9.03 -9.63
CA GLN A 346 7.95 10.26 -9.76
C GLN A 346 8.86 11.47 -9.65
N GLU A 347 8.42 12.58 -10.21
CA GLU A 347 9.11 13.88 -10.19
C GLU A 347 8.22 14.92 -9.55
N TRP A 348 8.77 15.71 -8.65
CA TRP A 348 8.07 16.86 -8.09
C TRP A 348 7.92 17.95 -9.12
N ARG A 349 6.70 18.32 -9.44
CA ARG A 349 6.33 19.41 -10.36
C ARG A 349 5.03 20.05 -9.91
N ASP A 350 4.97 21.38 -9.98
CA ASP A 350 3.76 22.15 -9.72
C ASP A 350 3.08 21.77 -8.38
N GLY A 351 3.89 21.58 -7.33
CA GLY A 351 3.40 21.29 -5.98
C GLY A 351 2.92 19.85 -5.73
N SER A 352 3.25 18.90 -6.63
CA SER A 352 2.90 17.49 -6.45
C SER A 352 3.86 16.53 -7.14
N PHE A 353 3.96 15.30 -6.62
CA PHE A 353 4.62 14.22 -7.32
C PHE A 353 3.76 13.74 -8.48
N GLN A 354 4.36 13.66 -9.66
CA GLN A 354 3.74 13.22 -10.90
C GLN A 354 4.64 12.15 -11.54
N PRO A 355 4.10 11.26 -12.39
CA PRO A 355 4.94 10.32 -13.12
C PRO A 355 6.12 11.03 -13.78
N SER A 356 7.33 10.51 -13.60
CA SER A 356 8.53 11.05 -14.21
C SER A 356 8.40 11.05 -15.73
N ARG A 357 8.83 12.12 -16.38
CA ARG A 357 8.92 12.14 -17.84
C ARG A 357 10.00 11.14 -18.26
N PRO A 358 9.82 10.44 -19.40
CA PRO A 358 10.93 9.72 -20.00
C PRO A 358 12.08 10.72 -20.19
N LEU A 359 13.31 10.34 -19.84
CA LEU A 359 14.46 11.14 -20.22
C LEU A 359 14.43 11.24 -21.76
N SER A 360 14.35 12.47 -22.29
CA SER A 360 14.50 12.68 -23.73
C SER A 360 15.86 12.13 -24.15
N GLU A 361 15.84 11.18 -25.05
CA GLU A 361 17.02 10.69 -25.76
C GLU A 361 17.80 11.83 -26.40
#